data_cfda34bddae5198a5dcf0c14a59483f8
#
_entry.id   cfda34bddae5198a5dcf0c14a59483f8
#
_cell.length_a   1.000
_cell.length_b   1.000
_cell.length_c   1.000
_cell.angle_alpha   90.00
_cell.angle_beta   90.00
_cell.angle_gamma   90.00
#
_symmetry.space_group_name_H-M   'P 1'
#
loop_
_entity.id
_entity.type
_entity.pdbx_description
1 polymer ?
#
loop_
_entity_poly.entity_id
_entity_poly.type
_entity_poly.pdbx_seq_one_letter_code
_entity_poly.pdbx_strand_id
1 'polypeptide(L)'
;ELISEHALPRLMRADAGTVIRWLRSLPAAWLDRRPELHLTLAWALVARFELQLAEEAVCAAERALGAGAGPEAGGNLAILRGLLTLAAGRTGEAIELYERALERLPEGADFLRGLLFLELGTAHLIADDLPAAERFFAQSRTANERAGSTFRVLVSEWHLAEIRIAQGRLHEAADLARQSLRRAEEGGRNSPGAAMAHGVLAEIEREWNDLPAAVELAGRAWQLGKHGEIANGLLVGSFTMARVLQSLGDFPGALAALDRAEEIMNRAGQPRFVEVIHALRAGIQLDQGHSEGDAEALEAAARWAQGSGLLDGWREALAGGRFPGVHRRELTFLVVARILLARGDTGAARALLADLLALAERSGRVHSQVEVLILESLARKAQGDTAGALAALRGALTLAEPGGFVRTFLDAGPEIAGMIRQAISASGLSPDYARRLAEAFGTDAAMPEEAAVAMPAAAPSQDLPEPLTEREVEVLRLIATGLSNADAGRRLFIAPSTVKKHLENIYAKLGTRNRTQAIARARAAGLL
;
A
#
# COMPACT_ATOMS: atom_id res chain seq x y z
N GLU A 1 31.35 5.31 19.22
CA GLU A 1 30.84 4.04 19.80
C GLU A 1 29.33 4.13 20.07
N LEU A 2 28.84 5.03 20.92
CA LEU A 2 27.39 5.16 21.23
C LEU A 2 26.50 5.35 19.99
N ILE A 3 26.91 6.15 19.00
CA ILE A 3 26.13 6.37 17.77
C ILE A 3 26.09 5.08 16.96
N SER A 4 27.21 4.37 16.77
CA SER A 4 27.24 3.11 16.02
C SER A 4 26.38 2.02 16.68
N GLU A 5 26.34 1.99 18.01
CA GLU A 5 25.59 1.03 18.81
C GLU A 5 24.07 1.29 18.79
N HIS A 6 23.68 2.57 18.78
CA HIS A 6 22.26 2.97 18.89
C HIS A 6 21.62 3.41 17.57
N ALA A 7 22.39 3.65 16.50
CA ALA A 7 21.84 4.14 15.23
C ALA A 7 20.97 3.09 14.53
N LEU A 8 21.46 1.85 14.42
CA LEU A 8 20.70 0.78 13.75
C LEU A 8 19.37 0.47 14.46
N PRO A 9 19.30 0.31 15.80
CA PRO A 9 18.03 0.16 16.50
C PRO A 9 17.06 1.33 16.30
N ARG A 10 17.55 2.57 16.12
CA ARG A 10 16.70 3.72 15.84
C ARG A 10 16.22 3.76 14.40
N LEU A 11 17.07 3.43 13.44
CA LEU A 11 16.66 3.28 12.04
C LEU A 11 15.58 2.20 11.89
N MET A 12 15.69 1.10 12.64
CA MET A 12 14.69 0.04 12.72
C MET A 12 13.35 0.50 13.32
N ARG A 13 13.35 1.59 14.12
CA ARG A 13 12.16 2.23 14.70
C ARG A 13 11.70 3.47 13.92
N ALA A 14 12.17 3.63 12.68
CA ALA A 14 11.87 4.77 11.80
C ALA A 14 12.34 6.16 12.30
N ASP A 15 13.24 6.23 13.29
CA ASP A 15 13.78 7.48 13.84
C ASP A 15 15.07 7.91 13.11
N ALA A 16 15.01 7.94 11.78
CA ALA A 16 16.13 8.36 10.93
C ALA A 16 16.53 9.83 11.16
N GLY A 17 15.58 10.70 11.48
CA GLY A 17 15.83 12.12 11.75
C GLY A 17 16.78 12.33 12.93
N THR A 18 16.64 11.57 14.00
CA THR A 18 17.53 11.64 15.16
C THR A 18 18.94 11.15 14.80
N VAL A 19 19.07 10.07 14.03
CA VAL A 19 20.36 9.55 13.59
C VAL A 19 21.08 10.58 12.72
N ILE A 20 20.39 11.22 11.76
CA ILE A 20 20.96 12.29 10.92
C ILE A 20 21.45 13.46 11.78
N ARG A 21 20.65 13.93 12.76
CA ARG A 21 21.07 15.02 13.65
C ARG A 21 22.33 14.66 14.44
N TRP A 22 22.41 13.45 14.99
CA TRP A 22 23.59 13.00 15.71
C TRP A 22 24.82 12.98 14.83
N LEU A 23 24.74 12.39 13.63
CA LEU A 23 25.85 12.29 12.72
C LEU A 23 26.31 13.67 12.20
N ARG A 24 25.37 14.57 11.89
CA ARG A 24 25.69 15.94 11.46
C ARG A 24 26.25 16.81 12.59
N SER A 25 26.07 16.45 13.86
CA SER A 25 26.67 17.17 14.99
C SER A 25 28.13 16.80 15.23
N LEU A 26 28.64 15.74 14.59
CA LEU A 26 30.02 15.34 14.69
C LEU A 26 30.92 16.23 13.82
N PRO A 27 32.16 16.54 14.28
CA PRO A 27 33.14 17.19 13.42
C PRO A 27 33.45 16.33 12.18
N ALA A 28 33.61 16.95 11.02
CA ALA A 28 33.86 16.25 9.74
C ALA A 28 35.07 15.29 9.83
N ALA A 29 36.13 15.68 10.50
CA ALA A 29 37.32 14.85 10.69
C ALA A 29 37.07 13.53 11.46
N TRP A 30 35.94 13.43 12.19
CA TRP A 30 35.53 12.18 12.84
C TRP A 30 34.79 11.26 11.89
N LEU A 31 33.97 11.83 11.03
CA LEU A 31 33.25 11.09 9.97
C LEU A 31 34.25 10.51 8.96
N ASP A 32 35.23 11.31 8.53
CA ASP A 32 36.26 10.90 7.55
C ASP A 32 37.16 9.74 8.04
N ARG A 33 37.31 9.59 9.36
CA ARG A 33 38.09 8.49 9.95
C ARG A 33 37.28 7.22 10.19
N ARG A 34 35.98 7.26 10.00
CA ARG A 34 35.04 6.17 10.33
C ARG A 34 34.01 5.98 9.21
N PRO A 35 34.39 5.25 8.16
CA PRO A 35 33.52 5.03 7.00
C PRO A 35 32.16 4.43 7.36
N GLU A 36 32.05 3.66 8.45
CA GLU A 36 30.80 3.11 8.98
C GLU A 36 29.79 4.20 9.34
N LEU A 37 30.24 5.38 9.75
CA LEU A 37 29.34 6.49 10.07
C LEU A 37 28.75 7.13 8.79
N HIS A 38 29.53 7.18 7.71
CA HIS A 38 29.01 7.58 6.40
C HIS A 38 27.97 6.59 5.87
N LEU A 39 28.20 5.27 6.02
CA LEU A 39 27.22 4.24 5.66
C LEU A 39 25.94 4.39 6.50
N THR A 40 26.08 4.61 7.80
CA THR A 40 24.95 4.84 8.71
C THR A 40 24.16 6.10 8.32
N LEU A 41 24.87 7.17 7.95
CA LEU A 41 24.24 8.40 7.44
C LEU A 41 23.51 8.15 6.13
N ALA A 42 24.12 7.43 5.20
CA ALA A 42 23.51 7.07 3.93
C ALA A 42 22.21 6.26 4.13
N TRP A 43 22.21 5.26 5.02
CA TRP A 43 21.01 4.52 5.39
C TRP A 43 19.90 5.41 5.97
N ALA A 44 20.28 6.34 6.86
CA ALA A 44 19.31 7.27 7.44
C ALA A 44 18.72 8.22 6.39
N LEU A 45 19.53 8.68 5.43
CA LEU A 45 19.11 9.56 4.34
C LEU A 45 18.25 8.81 3.31
N VAL A 46 18.59 7.55 2.97
CA VAL A 46 17.76 6.69 2.13
C VAL A 46 16.39 6.45 2.78
N ALA A 47 16.36 6.17 4.09
CA ALA A 47 15.09 6.00 4.81
C ALA A 47 14.18 7.24 4.79
N ARG A 48 14.76 8.43 4.59
CA ARG A 48 14.04 9.70 4.41
C ARG A 48 13.86 10.12 2.97
N PHE A 49 14.31 9.29 2.01
CA PHE A 49 14.32 9.60 0.58
C PHE A 49 15.12 10.87 0.20
N GLU A 50 16.06 11.29 1.03
CA GLU A 50 17.02 12.36 0.74
C GLU A 50 18.14 11.81 -0.16
N LEU A 51 17.78 11.35 -1.38
CA LEU A 51 18.63 10.51 -2.23
C LEU A 51 19.93 11.21 -2.69
N GLN A 52 19.88 12.52 -2.94
CA GLN A 52 21.07 13.28 -3.34
C GLN A 52 22.09 13.33 -2.20
N LEU A 53 21.63 13.60 -0.97
CA LEU A 53 22.51 13.60 0.21
C LEU A 53 23.00 12.19 0.55
N ALA A 54 22.16 11.17 0.32
CA ALA A 54 22.57 9.77 0.46
C ALA A 54 23.69 9.41 -0.53
N GLU A 55 23.62 9.87 -1.78
CA GLU A 55 24.69 9.70 -2.78
C GLU A 55 26.00 10.33 -2.31
N GLU A 56 25.96 11.55 -1.77
CA GLU A 56 27.14 12.23 -1.21
C GLU A 56 27.76 11.43 -0.05
N ALA A 57 26.91 10.89 0.84
CA ALA A 57 27.36 10.07 1.97
C ALA A 57 27.96 8.73 1.49
N VAL A 58 27.36 8.09 0.48
CA VAL A 58 27.90 6.87 -0.16
C VAL A 58 29.25 7.14 -0.80
N CYS A 59 29.40 8.22 -1.58
CA CYS A 59 30.67 8.61 -2.17
C CYS A 59 31.74 8.93 -1.10
N ALA A 60 31.35 9.50 0.04
CA ALA A 60 32.28 9.73 1.16
C ALA A 60 32.71 8.41 1.81
N ALA A 61 31.77 7.46 2.00
CA ALA A 61 32.09 6.12 2.51
C ALA A 61 33.06 5.38 1.58
N GLU A 62 32.83 5.42 0.26
CA GLU A 62 33.69 4.80 -0.75
C GLU A 62 35.12 5.34 -0.68
N ARG A 63 35.28 6.65 -0.61
CA ARG A 63 36.60 7.28 -0.51
C ARG A 63 37.32 6.89 0.78
N ALA A 64 36.59 6.81 1.90
CA ALA A 64 37.16 6.46 3.20
C ALA A 64 37.49 4.96 3.32
N LEU A 65 36.71 4.07 2.70
CA LEU A 65 36.95 2.62 2.70
C LEU A 65 38.11 2.21 1.77
N GLY A 66 38.25 2.91 0.63
CA GLY A 66 39.23 2.55 -0.39
C GLY A 66 39.02 1.11 -0.93
N ALA A 67 40.07 0.53 -1.50
CA ALA A 67 40.03 -0.83 -2.05
C ALA A 67 40.04 -1.95 -0.97
N GLY A 68 40.15 -1.62 0.30
CA GLY A 68 40.30 -2.56 1.41
C GLY A 68 39.03 -2.76 2.25
N ALA A 69 37.87 -2.42 1.73
CA ALA A 69 36.58 -2.62 2.43
C ALA A 69 36.38 -4.10 2.82
N GLY A 70 36.23 -4.36 4.12
CA GLY A 70 35.84 -5.69 4.59
C GLY A 70 34.49 -6.12 4.04
N PRO A 71 34.16 -7.43 4.08
CA PRO A 71 32.94 -7.97 3.46
C PRO A 71 31.65 -7.28 3.92
N GLU A 72 31.55 -6.92 5.18
CA GLU A 72 30.36 -6.28 5.76
C GLU A 72 30.18 -4.83 5.28
N ALA A 73 31.25 -4.03 5.35
CA ALA A 73 31.23 -2.64 4.87
C ALA A 73 31.01 -2.58 3.35
N GLY A 74 31.69 -3.47 2.60
CA GLY A 74 31.52 -3.62 1.17
C GLY A 74 30.12 -4.07 0.77
N GLY A 75 29.49 -4.97 1.55
CA GLY A 75 28.12 -5.40 1.37
C GLY A 75 27.12 -4.25 1.59
N ASN A 76 27.25 -3.51 2.70
CA ASN A 76 26.41 -2.32 2.97
C ASN A 76 26.54 -1.27 1.87
N LEU A 77 27.78 -1.01 1.42
CA LEU A 77 28.04 -0.05 0.35
C LEU A 77 27.36 -0.46 -0.96
N ALA A 78 27.48 -1.73 -1.34
CA ALA A 78 26.89 -2.26 -2.57
C ALA A 78 25.36 -2.19 -2.54
N ILE A 79 24.74 -2.46 -1.38
CA ILE A 79 23.29 -2.34 -1.21
C ILE A 79 22.87 -0.87 -1.40
N LEU A 80 23.53 0.06 -0.74
CA LEU A 80 23.23 1.49 -0.86
C LEU A 80 23.41 1.99 -2.29
N ARG A 81 24.47 1.55 -2.98
CA ARG A 81 24.68 1.87 -4.41
C ARG A 81 23.55 1.33 -5.28
N GLY A 82 23.19 0.06 -5.07
CA GLY A 82 22.08 -0.57 -5.79
C GLY A 82 20.77 0.17 -5.58
N LEU A 83 20.45 0.57 -4.34
CA LEU A 83 19.25 1.36 -4.02
C LEU A 83 19.21 2.70 -4.75
N LEU A 84 20.32 3.43 -4.77
CA LEU A 84 20.43 4.70 -5.48
C LEU A 84 20.33 4.51 -7.00
N THR A 85 20.94 3.45 -7.53
CA THR A 85 20.86 3.06 -8.94
C THR A 85 19.44 2.69 -9.34
N LEU A 86 18.74 1.92 -8.50
CA LEU A 86 17.34 1.55 -8.68
C LEU A 86 16.42 2.77 -8.64
N ALA A 87 16.66 3.68 -7.69
CA ALA A 87 15.92 4.94 -7.59
C ALA A 87 16.12 5.84 -8.82
N ALA A 88 17.29 5.76 -9.47
CA ALA A 88 17.56 6.43 -10.74
C ALA A 88 16.93 5.73 -11.96
N GLY A 89 16.19 4.63 -11.77
CA GLY A 89 15.51 3.87 -12.83
C GLY A 89 16.42 2.90 -13.60
N ARG A 90 17.65 2.70 -13.18
CA ARG A 90 18.63 1.79 -13.81
C ARG A 90 18.55 0.39 -13.21
N THR A 91 17.40 -0.27 -13.41
CA THR A 91 17.04 -1.53 -12.73
C THR A 91 18.02 -2.67 -13.03
N GLY A 92 18.42 -2.85 -14.30
CA GLY A 92 19.38 -3.92 -14.68
C GLY A 92 20.73 -3.76 -14.00
N GLU A 93 21.27 -2.53 -13.97
CA GLU A 93 22.53 -2.23 -13.28
C GLU A 93 22.44 -2.45 -11.76
N ALA A 94 21.28 -2.13 -11.16
CA ALA A 94 21.05 -2.40 -9.74
C ALA A 94 21.06 -3.90 -9.44
N ILE A 95 20.42 -4.72 -10.27
CA ILE A 95 20.42 -6.19 -10.12
C ILE A 95 21.86 -6.72 -10.16
N GLU A 96 22.67 -6.31 -11.16
CA GLU A 96 24.07 -6.72 -11.25
C GLU A 96 24.91 -6.30 -10.03
N LEU A 97 24.64 -5.11 -9.48
CA LEU A 97 25.32 -4.65 -8.26
C LEU A 97 24.97 -5.52 -7.06
N TYR A 98 23.70 -5.87 -6.88
CA TYR A 98 23.24 -6.72 -5.80
C TYR A 98 23.75 -8.18 -5.92
N GLU A 99 23.74 -8.76 -7.11
CA GLU A 99 24.26 -10.11 -7.35
C GLU A 99 25.77 -10.19 -7.03
N ARG A 100 26.55 -9.25 -7.53
CA ARG A 100 28.00 -9.16 -7.19
C ARG A 100 28.25 -8.96 -5.69
N ALA A 101 27.38 -8.24 -5.00
CA ALA A 101 27.47 -8.08 -3.54
C ALA A 101 27.16 -9.40 -2.83
N LEU A 102 26.15 -10.12 -3.29
CA LEU A 102 25.72 -11.40 -2.72
C LEU A 102 26.82 -12.48 -2.83
N GLU A 103 27.56 -12.51 -3.95
CA GLU A 103 28.68 -13.42 -4.15
C GLU A 103 29.84 -13.19 -3.17
N ARG A 104 30.02 -11.94 -2.72
CA ARG A 104 31.11 -11.56 -1.80
C ARG A 104 30.78 -11.72 -0.32
N LEU A 105 29.49 -11.85 0.00
CA LEU A 105 29.05 -12.00 1.39
C LEU A 105 29.23 -13.44 1.89
N PRO A 106 29.77 -13.63 3.11
CA PRO A 106 29.82 -14.94 3.74
C PRO A 106 28.42 -15.57 3.87
N GLU A 107 28.33 -16.90 3.83
CA GLU A 107 27.06 -17.62 4.00
C GLU A 107 26.37 -17.33 5.34
N GLY A 108 27.13 -17.07 6.41
CA GLY A 108 26.61 -16.74 7.73
C GLY A 108 26.22 -15.27 7.94
N ALA A 109 26.36 -14.41 6.91
CA ALA A 109 25.96 -12.99 7.00
C ALA A 109 24.44 -12.82 6.77
N ASP A 110 23.60 -13.56 7.51
CA ASP A 110 22.15 -13.69 7.29
C ASP A 110 21.43 -12.32 7.24
N PHE A 111 21.84 -11.36 8.06
CA PHE A 111 21.25 -10.02 8.07
C PHE A 111 21.45 -9.26 6.75
N LEU A 112 22.69 -9.20 6.23
CA LEU A 112 23.00 -8.51 4.97
C LEU A 112 22.48 -9.29 3.77
N ARG A 113 22.57 -10.63 3.80
CA ARG A 113 22.00 -11.48 2.77
C ARG A 113 20.48 -11.33 2.70
N GLY A 114 19.80 -11.28 3.85
CA GLY A 114 18.36 -11.05 3.94
C GLY A 114 17.95 -9.71 3.33
N LEU A 115 18.75 -8.66 3.56
CA LEU A 115 18.51 -7.36 2.94
C LEU A 115 18.77 -7.37 1.43
N LEU A 116 19.89 -7.96 0.97
CA LEU A 116 20.17 -8.10 -0.46
C LEU A 116 19.10 -8.89 -1.20
N PHE A 117 18.62 -9.98 -0.63
CA PHE A 117 17.52 -10.73 -1.22
C PHE A 117 16.22 -9.91 -1.30
N LEU A 118 15.95 -9.05 -0.31
CA LEU A 118 14.80 -8.15 -0.35
C LEU A 118 14.92 -7.15 -1.52
N GLU A 119 16.09 -6.55 -1.68
CA GLU A 119 16.35 -5.58 -2.75
C GLU A 119 16.39 -6.24 -4.15
N LEU A 120 16.95 -7.44 -4.26
CA LEU A 120 16.88 -8.24 -5.49
C LEU A 120 15.43 -8.57 -5.85
N GLY A 121 14.63 -9.02 -4.87
CA GLY A 121 13.20 -9.24 -5.07
C GLY A 121 12.49 -8.01 -5.57
N THR A 122 12.77 -6.85 -4.98
CA THR A 122 12.20 -5.55 -5.38
C THR A 122 12.66 -5.15 -6.80
N ALA A 123 13.93 -5.32 -7.13
CA ALA A 123 14.46 -4.98 -8.44
C ALA A 123 13.86 -5.89 -9.55
N HIS A 124 13.74 -7.20 -9.31
CA HIS A 124 13.07 -8.13 -10.23
C HIS A 124 11.57 -7.83 -10.35
N LEU A 125 10.91 -7.44 -9.24
CA LEU A 125 9.51 -7.01 -9.29
C LEU A 125 9.35 -5.76 -10.19
N ILE A 126 10.27 -4.81 -10.13
CA ILE A 126 10.29 -3.64 -11.01
C ILE A 126 10.61 -4.03 -12.46
N ALA A 127 11.46 -5.03 -12.67
CA ALA A 127 11.80 -5.57 -13.97
C ALA A 127 10.70 -6.46 -14.57
N ASP A 128 9.58 -6.67 -13.86
CA ASP A 128 8.46 -7.52 -14.25
C ASP A 128 8.78 -9.04 -14.32
N ASP A 129 9.79 -9.47 -13.58
CA ASP A 129 10.18 -10.87 -13.42
C ASP A 129 9.61 -11.42 -12.11
N LEU A 130 8.32 -11.74 -12.10
CA LEU A 130 7.62 -12.26 -10.92
C LEU A 130 8.23 -13.55 -10.36
N PRO A 131 8.64 -14.55 -11.19
CA PRO A 131 9.27 -15.76 -10.67
C PRO A 131 10.57 -15.51 -9.91
N ALA A 132 11.44 -14.64 -10.43
CA ALA A 132 12.67 -14.27 -9.73
C ALA A 132 12.37 -13.46 -8.47
N ALA A 133 11.42 -12.51 -8.53
CA ALA A 133 11.00 -11.74 -7.37
C ALA A 133 10.48 -12.64 -6.24
N GLU A 134 9.59 -13.60 -6.55
CA GLU A 134 9.05 -14.57 -5.58
C GLU A 134 10.16 -15.39 -4.92
N ARG A 135 11.11 -15.88 -5.71
CA ARG A 135 12.27 -16.63 -5.22
C ARG A 135 13.12 -15.81 -4.26
N PHE A 136 13.45 -14.56 -4.62
CA PHE A 136 14.29 -13.71 -3.79
C PHE A 136 13.58 -13.25 -2.52
N PHE A 137 12.29 -12.92 -2.55
CA PHE A 137 11.53 -12.62 -1.33
C PHE A 137 11.41 -13.83 -0.39
N ALA A 138 11.28 -15.05 -0.92
CA ALA A 138 11.32 -16.27 -0.11
C ALA A 138 12.68 -16.47 0.56
N GLN A 139 13.78 -16.23 -0.17
CA GLN A 139 15.15 -16.27 0.39
C GLN A 139 15.35 -15.17 1.44
N SER A 140 14.84 -13.95 1.17
CA SER A 140 14.87 -12.85 2.13
C SER A 140 14.17 -13.21 3.43
N ARG A 141 12.96 -13.78 3.35
CA ARG A 141 12.21 -14.24 4.52
C ARG A 141 13.06 -15.20 5.35
N THR A 142 13.59 -16.25 4.72
CA THR A 142 14.39 -17.28 5.41
C THR A 142 15.66 -16.72 6.06
N ALA A 143 16.39 -15.85 5.37
CA ALA A 143 17.58 -15.21 5.90
C ALA A 143 17.25 -14.26 7.08
N ASN A 144 16.17 -13.48 6.97
CA ASN A 144 15.72 -12.60 8.04
C ASN A 144 15.16 -13.36 9.25
N GLU A 145 14.55 -14.54 9.07
CA GLU A 145 14.17 -15.44 10.18
C GLU A 145 15.42 -15.88 10.97
N ARG A 146 16.49 -16.30 10.28
CA ARG A 146 17.77 -16.67 10.92
C ARG A 146 18.43 -15.47 11.61
N ALA A 147 18.34 -14.29 11.03
CA ALA A 147 18.86 -13.05 11.61
C ALA A 147 17.98 -12.50 12.76
N GLY A 148 16.84 -13.10 13.08
CA GLY A 148 15.92 -12.63 14.12
C GLY A 148 15.18 -11.31 13.79
N SER A 149 15.11 -10.92 12.51
CA SER A 149 14.52 -9.65 12.06
C SER A 149 13.05 -9.82 11.70
N THR A 150 12.15 -9.91 12.68
CA THR A 150 10.71 -10.09 12.47
C THR A 150 10.12 -9.07 11.49
N PHE A 151 10.48 -7.78 11.61
CA PHE A 151 9.95 -6.76 10.71
C PHE A 151 10.27 -7.04 9.24
N ARG A 152 11.51 -7.44 8.91
CA ARG A 152 11.90 -7.76 7.52
C ARG A 152 11.28 -9.05 7.01
N VAL A 153 11.03 -10.00 7.89
CA VAL A 153 10.22 -11.18 7.56
C VAL A 153 8.83 -10.75 7.10
N LEU A 154 8.15 -9.87 7.85
CA LEU A 154 6.83 -9.36 7.52
C LEU A 154 6.83 -8.56 6.19
N VAL A 155 7.88 -7.78 5.92
CA VAL A 155 8.04 -7.08 4.62
C VAL A 155 8.17 -8.08 3.47
N SER A 156 8.96 -9.14 3.63
CA SER A 156 9.12 -10.19 2.61
C SER A 156 7.81 -10.94 2.38
N GLU A 157 7.08 -11.28 3.45
CA GLU A 157 5.77 -11.93 3.38
C GLU A 157 4.72 -11.05 2.70
N TRP A 158 4.74 -9.74 2.94
CA TRP A 158 3.90 -8.78 2.25
C TRP A 158 4.13 -8.79 0.74
N HIS A 159 5.37 -8.71 0.27
CA HIS A 159 5.67 -8.78 -1.16
C HIS A 159 5.27 -10.12 -1.78
N LEU A 160 5.49 -11.23 -1.07
CA LEU A 160 5.03 -12.54 -1.50
C LEU A 160 3.50 -12.60 -1.64
N ALA A 161 2.76 -11.98 -0.71
CA ALA A 161 1.31 -11.90 -0.81
C ALA A 161 0.85 -11.03 -1.99
N GLU A 162 1.50 -9.88 -2.24
CA GLU A 162 1.22 -9.04 -3.42
C GLU A 162 1.47 -9.80 -4.75
N ILE A 163 2.56 -10.57 -4.83
CA ILE A 163 2.82 -11.41 -6.01
C ILE A 163 1.71 -12.45 -6.19
N ARG A 164 1.25 -13.11 -5.12
CA ARG A 164 0.15 -14.07 -5.20
C ARG A 164 -1.17 -13.42 -5.63
N ILE A 165 -1.47 -12.21 -5.15
CA ILE A 165 -2.62 -11.43 -5.65
C ILE A 165 -2.48 -11.19 -7.14
N ALA A 166 -1.32 -10.72 -7.61
CA ALA A 166 -1.08 -10.49 -9.03
C ALA A 166 -1.25 -11.77 -9.87
N GLN A 167 -0.84 -12.93 -9.33
CA GLN A 167 -1.01 -14.27 -9.95
C GLN A 167 -2.44 -14.82 -9.83
N GLY A 168 -3.39 -14.10 -9.23
CA GLY A 168 -4.76 -14.56 -9.01
C GLY A 168 -4.94 -15.59 -7.88
N ARG A 169 -3.90 -15.81 -7.07
CA ARG A 169 -3.85 -16.80 -5.97
C ARG A 169 -4.32 -16.19 -4.65
N LEU A 170 -5.55 -15.64 -4.62
CA LEU A 170 -6.04 -14.83 -3.50
C LEU A 170 -6.12 -15.62 -2.19
N HIS A 171 -6.53 -16.89 -2.23
CA HIS A 171 -6.61 -17.73 -1.03
C HIS A 171 -5.24 -17.92 -0.38
N GLU A 172 -4.21 -18.19 -1.16
CA GLU A 172 -2.84 -18.34 -0.66
C GLU A 172 -2.27 -17.03 -0.13
N ALA A 173 -2.61 -15.90 -0.77
CA ALA A 173 -2.24 -14.57 -0.28
C ALA A 173 -2.91 -14.27 1.07
N ALA A 174 -4.19 -14.60 1.23
CA ALA A 174 -4.92 -14.43 2.48
C ALA A 174 -4.33 -15.29 3.61
N ASP A 175 -4.00 -16.56 3.33
CA ASP A 175 -3.41 -17.44 4.33
C ASP A 175 -2.03 -16.94 4.78
N LEU A 176 -1.20 -16.45 3.84
CA LEU A 176 0.08 -15.83 4.17
C LEU A 176 -0.09 -14.57 5.02
N ALA A 177 -1.02 -13.69 4.65
CA ALA A 177 -1.29 -12.47 5.42
C ALA A 177 -1.81 -12.77 6.83
N ARG A 178 -2.67 -13.78 7.00
CA ARG A 178 -3.11 -14.26 8.33
C ARG A 178 -1.95 -14.82 9.14
N GLN A 179 -1.03 -15.54 8.51
CA GLN A 179 0.20 -16.03 9.16
C GLN A 179 1.07 -14.85 9.61
N SER A 180 1.26 -13.84 8.75
CA SER A 180 2.01 -12.63 9.08
C SER A 180 1.41 -11.87 10.27
N LEU A 181 0.08 -11.80 10.38
CA LEU A 181 -0.59 -11.19 11.54
C LEU A 181 -0.27 -11.95 12.84
N ARG A 182 -0.37 -13.27 12.85
CA ARG A 182 -0.01 -14.08 14.03
C ARG A 182 1.43 -13.83 14.46
N ARG A 183 2.38 -13.81 13.51
CA ARG A 183 3.79 -13.51 13.76
C ARG A 183 4.00 -12.08 14.31
N ALA A 184 3.25 -11.11 13.80
CA ALA A 184 3.31 -9.74 14.26
C ALA A 184 2.79 -9.58 15.72
N GLU A 185 1.77 -10.34 16.10
CA GLU A 185 1.21 -10.36 17.47
C GLU A 185 2.20 -10.92 18.49
N GLU A 186 2.98 -11.93 18.13
CA GLU A 186 4.07 -12.47 18.96
C GLU A 186 5.15 -11.42 19.25
N GLY A 187 5.40 -10.51 18.32
CA GLY A 187 6.32 -9.37 18.46
C GLY A 187 5.76 -8.15 19.21
N GLY A 188 4.48 -8.17 19.60
CA GLY A 188 3.79 -7.07 20.28
C GLY A 188 2.63 -6.47 19.48
N ARG A 189 1.56 -6.05 20.19
CA ARG A 189 0.26 -5.63 19.61
C ARG A 189 0.30 -4.48 18.58
N ASN A 190 1.37 -3.71 18.50
CA ASN A 190 1.50 -2.54 17.61
C ASN A 190 2.65 -2.71 16.61
N SER A 191 2.90 -3.93 16.13
CA SER A 191 3.92 -4.15 15.11
C SER A 191 3.57 -3.40 13.82
N PRO A 192 4.43 -2.49 13.32
CA PRO A 192 4.19 -1.79 12.06
C PRO A 192 4.05 -2.73 10.85
N GLY A 193 4.63 -3.92 10.92
CA GLY A 193 4.49 -4.97 9.91
C GLY A 193 3.07 -5.50 9.79
N ALA A 194 2.25 -5.44 10.86
CA ALA A 194 0.86 -5.83 10.82
C ALA A 194 0.01 -4.93 9.90
N ALA A 195 0.40 -3.66 9.73
CA ALA A 195 -0.30 -2.74 8.83
C ALA A 195 -0.35 -3.27 7.39
N MET A 196 0.77 -3.82 6.90
CA MET A 196 0.87 -4.38 5.55
C MET A 196 -0.01 -5.62 5.38
N ALA A 197 -0.01 -6.52 6.37
CA ALA A 197 -0.84 -7.72 6.34
C ALA A 197 -2.34 -7.40 6.43
N HIS A 198 -2.74 -6.41 7.23
CA HIS A 198 -4.13 -5.92 7.24
C HIS A 198 -4.52 -5.30 5.89
N GLY A 199 -3.63 -4.55 5.24
CA GLY A 199 -3.89 -3.98 3.91
C GLY A 199 -4.10 -5.06 2.85
N VAL A 200 -3.27 -6.10 2.85
CA VAL A 200 -3.43 -7.26 1.95
C VAL A 200 -4.77 -7.95 2.17
N LEU A 201 -5.14 -8.23 3.42
CA LEU A 201 -6.43 -8.86 3.72
C LEU A 201 -7.60 -7.97 3.32
N ALA A 202 -7.52 -6.66 3.56
CA ALA A 202 -8.57 -5.72 3.17
C ALA A 202 -8.79 -5.70 1.65
N GLU A 203 -7.72 -5.77 0.85
CA GLU A 203 -7.81 -5.86 -0.60
C GLU A 203 -8.47 -7.17 -1.05
N ILE A 204 -8.12 -8.28 -0.41
CA ILE A 204 -8.69 -9.60 -0.72
C ILE A 204 -10.16 -9.68 -0.31
N GLU A 205 -10.53 -9.22 0.89
CA GLU A 205 -11.93 -9.19 1.34
C GLU A 205 -12.77 -8.25 0.44
N ARG A 206 -12.19 -7.12 -0.01
CA ARG A 206 -12.83 -6.28 -1.03
C ARG A 206 -13.08 -7.08 -2.31
N GLU A 207 -12.07 -7.83 -2.79
CA GLU A 207 -12.19 -8.59 -4.02
C GLU A 207 -13.23 -9.71 -3.89
N TRP A 208 -13.36 -10.33 -2.73
CA TRP A 208 -14.41 -11.30 -2.42
C TRP A 208 -15.78 -10.66 -2.14
N ASN A 209 -15.87 -9.32 -2.20
CA ASN A 209 -17.05 -8.50 -1.96
C ASN A 209 -17.55 -8.52 -0.51
N ASP A 210 -16.68 -8.83 0.47
CA ASP A 210 -16.95 -8.59 1.89
C ASP A 210 -16.48 -7.17 2.27
N LEU A 211 -17.25 -6.17 1.85
CA LEU A 211 -16.91 -4.76 2.06
C LEU A 211 -16.87 -4.35 3.54
N PRO A 212 -17.75 -4.84 4.43
CA PRO A 212 -17.64 -4.59 5.86
C PRO A 212 -16.30 -5.05 6.46
N ALA A 213 -15.87 -6.27 6.16
CA ALA A 213 -14.57 -6.78 6.61
C ALA A 213 -13.41 -5.97 6.00
N ALA A 214 -13.51 -5.61 4.73
CA ALA A 214 -12.51 -4.81 4.03
C ALA A 214 -12.32 -3.42 4.67
N VAL A 215 -13.42 -2.74 5.06
CA VAL A 215 -13.37 -1.44 5.77
C VAL A 215 -12.67 -1.56 7.12
N GLU A 216 -13.01 -2.56 7.92
CA GLU A 216 -12.39 -2.78 9.23
C GLU A 216 -10.89 -3.01 9.10
N LEU A 217 -10.49 -3.89 8.19
CA LEU A 217 -9.08 -4.22 7.94
C LEU A 217 -8.29 -3.04 7.39
N ALA A 218 -8.85 -2.29 6.43
CA ALA A 218 -8.22 -1.07 5.91
C ALA A 218 -8.06 0.00 6.98
N GLY A 219 -9.06 0.16 7.86
CA GLY A 219 -8.99 1.05 9.02
C GLY A 219 -7.86 0.65 10.00
N ARG A 220 -7.70 -0.64 10.28
CA ARG A 220 -6.59 -1.16 11.11
C ARG A 220 -5.22 -0.93 10.44
N ALA A 221 -5.11 -1.18 9.14
CA ALA A 221 -3.89 -0.93 8.37
C ALA A 221 -3.47 0.55 8.48
N TRP A 222 -4.43 1.47 8.29
CA TRP A 222 -4.20 2.91 8.44
C TRP A 222 -3.74 3.32 9.84
N GLN A 223 -4.44 2.85 10.88
CA GLN A 223 -4.10 3.18 12.26
C GLN A 223 -2.69 2.70 12.64
N LEU A 224 -2.34 1.46 12.30
CA LEU A 224 -1.03 0.88 12.59
C LEU A 224 0.08 1.57 11.79
N GLY A 225 -0.17 1.91 10.51
CA GLY A 225 0.77 2.67 9.68
C GLY A 225 1.08 4.04 10.26
N LYS A 226 0.06 4.74 10.77
CA LYS A 226 0.21 6.06 11.42
C LYS A 226 1.06 6.00 12.68
N HIS A 227 0.89 4.97 13.52
CA HIS A 227 1.66 4.83 14.76
C HIS A 227 3.13 4.45 14.51
N GLY A 228 3.39 3.70 13.44
CA GLY A 228 4.75 3.22 13.11
C GLY A 228 5.59 4.19 12.29
N GLU A 229 5.01 5.31 11.83
CA GLU A 229 5.66 6.28 10.90
C GLU A 229 6.28 5.60 9.66
N ILE A 230 5.81 4.39 9.30
CA ILE A 230 6.30 3.65 8.15
C ILE A 230 5.53 4.08 6.90
N ALA A 231 6.21 4.77 6.00
CA ALA A 231 5.62 5.28 4.76
C ALA A 231 4.88 4.19 3.95
N ASN A 232 5.44 2.97 3.88
CA ASN A 232 4.79 1.86 3.18
C ASN A 232 3.47 1.42 3.85
N GLY A 233 3.41 1.34 5.18
CA GLY A 233 2.18 0.98 5.90
C GLY A 233 1.08 2.02 5.73
N LEU A 234 1.45 3.31 5.79
CA LEU A 234 0.53 4.42 5.54
C LEU A 234 0.02 4.43 4.10
N LEU A 235 0.93 4.19 3.14
CA LEU A 235 0.59 4.14 1.73
C LEU A 235 -0.38 2.99 1.43
N VAL A 236 -0.05 1.77 1.88
CA VAL A 236 -0.91 0.59 1.71
C VAL A 236 -2.29 0.84 2.33
N GLY A 237 -2.36 1.32 3.58
CA GLY A 237 -3.62 1.62 4.24
C GLY A 237 -4.46 2.68 3.52
N SER A 238 -3.83 3.74 2.97
CA SER A 238 -4.53 4.80 2.24
C SER A 238 -5.06 4.32 0.89
N PHE A 239 -4.26 3.58 0.13
CA PHE A 239 -4.67 3.04 -1.17
C PHE A 239 -5.81 2.03 -1.03
N THR A 240 -5.66 1.08 -0.10
CA THR A 240 -6.70 0.08 0.13
C THR A 240 -7.99 0.75 0.62
N MET A 241 -7.89 1.73 1.53
CA MET A 241 -9.05 2.48 1.98
C MET A 241 -9.74 3.22 0.81
N ALA A 242 -8.98 3.88 -0.07
CA ALA A 242 -9.54 4.57 -1.22
C ALA A 242 -10.31 3.60 -2.13
N ARG A 243 -9.77 2.41 -2.42
CA ARG A 243 -10.42 1.38 -3.24
C ARG A 243 -11.66 0.80 -2.56
N VAL A 244 -11.61 0.56 -1.26
CA VAL A 244 -12.77 0.05 -0.50
C VAL A 244 -13.89 1.08 -0.50
N LEU A 245 -13.59 2.37 -0.24
CA LEU A 245 -14.57 3.45 -0.26
C LEU A 245 -15.14 3.68 -1.68
N GLN A 246 -14.32 3.58 -2.73
CA GLN A 246 -14.77 3.58 -4.12
C GLN A 246 -15.77 2.46 -4.37
N SER A 247 -15.48 1.23 -3.90
CA SER A 247 -16.39 0.09 -4.05
C SER A 247 -17.70 0.24 -3.27
N LEU A 248 -17.72 1.06 -2.22
CA LEU A 248 -18.92 1.44 -1.47
C LEU A 248 -19.70 2.60 -2.09
N GLY A 249 -19.16 3.27 -3.12
CA GLY A 249 -19.74 4.48 -3.71
C GLY A 249 -19.46 5.76 -2.89
N ASP A 250 -18.65 5.69 -1.81
CA ASP A 250 -18.20 6.86 -1.07
C ASP A 250 -17.02 7.53 -1.81
N PHE A 251 -17.31 8.18 -2.93
CA PHE A 251 -16.31 8.85 -3.74
C PHE A 251 -15.62 10.02 -3.02
N PRO A 252 -16.31 10.86 -2.23
CA PRO A 252 -15.65 11.91 -1.44
C PRO A 252 -14.66 11.32 -0.41
N GLY A 253 -15.04 10.26 0.28
CA GLY A 253 -14.17 9.57 1.23
C GLY A 253 -12.96 8.93 0.55
N ALA A 254 -13.15 8.32 -0.63
CA ALA A 254 -12.09 7.73 -1.42
C ALA A 254 -11.07 8.78 -1.89
N LEU A 255 -11.53 9.93 -2.41
CA LEU A 255 -10.68 11.04 -2.80
C LEU A 255 -9.91 11.62 -1.62
N ALA A 256 -10.55 11.81 -0.47
CA ALA A 256 -9.89 12.26 0.75
C ALA A 256 -8.82 11.28 1.27
N ALA A 257 -8.98 9.97 1.06
CA ALA A 257 -7.95 8.98 1.36
C ALA A 257 -6.74 9.12 0.44
N LEU A 258 -6.94 9.44 -0.85
CA LEU A 258 -5.86 9.71 -1.80
C LEU A 258 -5.15 11.03 -1.52
N ASP A 259 -5.85 12.08 -1.07
CA ASP A 259 -5.22 13.36 -0.69
C ASP A 259 -4.21 13.15 0.44
N ARG A 260 -4.57 12.34 1.43
CA ARG A 260 -3.66 11.96 2.52
C ARG A 260 -2.46 11.14 2.03
N ALA A 261 -2.69 10.20 1.11
CA ALA A 261 -1.61 9.42 0.51
C ALA A 261 -0.63 10.31 -0.26
N GLU A 262 -1.15 11.27 -1.03
CA GLU A 262 -0.36 12.23 -1.78
C GLU A 262 0.49 13.11 -0.88
N GLU A 263 -0.07 13.63 0.21
CA GLU A 263 0.66 14.42 1.20
C GLU A 263 1.83 13.62 1.82
N ILE A 264 1.59 12.35 2.17
CA ILE A 264 2.63 11.45 2.70
C ILE A 264 3.74 11.24 1.67
N MET A 265 3.38 10.98 0.41
CA MET A 265 4.35 10.71 -0.65
C MET A 265 5.13 11.96 -1.06
N ASN A 266 4.50 13.13 -1.06
CA ASN A 266 5.18 14.40 -1.28
C ASN A 266 6.18 14.70 -0.17
N ARG A 267 5.81 14.52 1.10
CA ARG A 267 6.76 14.66 2.23
C ARG A 267 7.90 13.65 2.16
N ALA A 268 7.63 12.45 1.69
CA ALA A 268 8.62 11.39 1.51
C ALA A 268 9.47 11.57 0.23
N GLY A 269 9.24 12.60 -0.58
CA GLY A 269 9.98 12.82 -1.83
C GLY A 269 9.81 11.71 -2.87
N GLN A 270 8.60 11.11 -2.95
CA GLN A 270 8.30 9.96 -3.82
C GLN A 270 7.38 10.34 -5.00
N PRO A 271 7.82 11.10 -6.00
CA PRO A 271 6.98 11.59 -7.09
C PRO A 271 6.36 10.46 -7.93
N ARG A 272 7.04 9.30 -8.03
CA ARG A 272 6.54 8.15 -8.79
C ARG A 272 5.24 7.57 -8.21
N PHE A 273 5.08 7.61 -6.88
CA PHE A 273 3.84 7.18 -6.24
C PHE A 273 2.73 8.21 -6.39
N VAL A 274 3.08 9.49 -6.49
CA VAL A 274 2.13 10.58 -6.75
C VAL A 274 1.45 10.40 -8.12
N GLU A 275 2.19 9.97 -9.14
CA GLU A 275 1.60 9.65 -10.46
C GLU A 275 0.54 8.55 -10.37
N VAL A 276 0.79 7.50 -9.58
CA VAL A 276 -0.19 6.42 -9.37
C VAL A 276 -1.41 6.91 -8.60
N ILE A 277 -1.21 7.79 -7.61
CA ILE A 277 -2.31 8.43 -6.86
C ILE A 277 -3.20 9.23 -7.81
N HIS A 278 -2.61 10.00 -8.71
CA HIS A 278 -3.37 10.78 -9.68
C HIS A 278 -4.15 9.89 -10.66
N ALA A 279 -3.59 8.74 -11.06
CA ALA A 279 -4.30 7.76 -11.88
C ALA A 279 -5.51 7.16 -11.13
N LEU A 280 -5.32 6.76 -9.85
CA LEU A 280 -6.41 6.29 -9.01
C LEU A 280 -7.50 7.35 -8.84
N ARG A 281 -7.11 8.60 -8.59
CA ARG A 281 -8.03 9.74 -8.50
C ARG A 281 -8.87 9.88 -9.77
N ALA A 282 -8.24 9.83 -10.93
CA ALA A 282 -8.94 9.88 -12.21
C ALA A 282 -9.90 8.69 -12.40
N GLY A 283 -9.51 7.49 -11.95
CA GLY A 283 -10.38 6.31 -11.96
C GLY A 283 -11.62 6.48 -11.08
N ILE A 284 -11.44 7.01 -9.86
CA ILE A 284 -12.55 7.29 -8.93
C ILE A 284 -13.48 8.38 -9.52
N GLN A 285 -12.92 9.44 -10.08
CA GLN A 285 -13.70 10.50 -10.74
C GLN A 285 -14.48 9.98 -11.94
N LEU A 286 -13.91 9.04 -12.71
CA LEU A 286 -14.62 8.40 -13.81
C LEU A 286 -15.84 7.59 -13.31
N ASP A 287 -15.69 6.84 -12.21
CA ASP A 287 -16.78 6.08 -11.61
C ASP A 287 -17.86 6.99 -11.02
N GLN A 288 -17.47 8.07 -10.33
CA GLN A 288 -18.39 9.09 -9.83
C GLN A 288 -19.18 9.72 -10.98
N GLY A 289 -18.49 10.09 -12.04
CA GLY A 289 -19.12 10.68 -13.22
C GLY A 289 -20.17 9.75 -13.88
N HIS A 290 -19.90 8.45 -13.93
CA HIS A 290 -20.82 7.47 -14.49
C HIS A 290 -22.00 7.14 -13.56
N SER A 291 -21.76 7.03 -12.24
CA SER A 291 -22.78 6.61 -11.28
C SER A 291 -23.69 7.75 -10.83
N GLU A 292 -23.14 8.95 -10.66
CA GLU A 292 -23.87 10.14 -10.17
C GLU A 292 -24.27 11.12 -11.30
N GLY A 293 -23.80 10.89 -12.54
CA GLY A 293 -23.99 11.81 -13.65
C GLY A 293 -23.18 13.11 -13.51
N ASP A 294 -22.06 13.06 -12.75
CA ASP A 294 -21.21 14.21 -12.49
C ASP A 294 -20.30 14.50 -13.69
N ALA A 295 -20.72 15.46 -14.52
CA ALA A 295 -19.96 15.88 -15.70
C ALA A 295 -18.59 16.50 -15.34
N GLU A 296 -18.46 17.18 -14.20
CA GLU A 296 -17.20 17.77 -13.76
C GLU A 296 -16.17 16.70 -13.40
N ALA A 297 -16.60 15.62 -12.75
CA ALA A 297 -15.76 14.47 -12.44
C ALA A 297 -15.27 13.77 -13.71
N LEU A 298 -16.12 13.57 -14.72
CA LEU A 298 -15.72 13.04 -16.02
C LEU A 298 -14.69 13.92 -16.74
N GLU A 299 -14.91 15.23 -16.73
CA GLU A 299 -13.95 16.18 -17.30
C GLU A 299 -12.61 16.19 -16.54
N ALA A 300 -12.63 16.07 -15.21
CA ALA A 300 -11.43 16.00 -14.40
C ALA A 300 -10.58 14.76 -14.75
N ALA A 301 -11.20 13.59 -14.89
CA ALA A 301 -10.54 12.37 -15.34
C ALA A 301 -9.94 12.52 -16.74
N ALA A 302 -10.68 13.14 -17.67
CA ALA A 302 -10.21 13.38 -19.02
C ALA A 302 -9.04 14.38 -19.06
N ARG A 303 -9.09 15.46 -18.27
CA ARG A 303 -7.99 16.43 -18.14
C ARG A 303 -6.71 15.78 -17.61
N TRP A 304 -6.83 14.91 -16.61
CA TRP A 304 -5.68 14.16 -16.12
C TRP A 304 -5.04 13.31 -17.23
N ALA A 305 -5.83 12.52 -17.95
CA ALA A 305 -5.33 11.65 -19.00
C ALA A 305 -4.62 12.45 -20.13
N GLN A 306 -5.16 13.60 -20.48
CA GLN A 306 -4.55 14.49 -21.46
C GLN A 306 -3.26 15.13 -20.92
N GLY A 307 -3.28 15.66 -19.70
CA GLY A 307 -2.12 16.29 -19.07
C GLY A 307 -0.96 15.33 -18.77
N SER A 308 -1.26 14.05 -18.54
CA SER A 308 -0.26 13.00 -18.33
C SER A 308 0.50 12.62 -19.62
N GLY A 309 -0.02 12.98 -20.80
CA GLY A 309 0.49 12.56 -22.12
C GLY A 309 0.28 11.07 -22.43
N LEU A 310 -0.48 10.35 -21.60
CA LEU A 310 -0.65 8.90 -21.75
C LEU A 310 -1.69 8.53 -22.82
N LEU A 311 -2.57 9.45 -23.20
CA LEU A 311 -3.57 9.16 -24.26
C LEU A 311 -2.89 8.82 -25.61
N ASP A 312 -1.84 9.55 -25.96
CA ASP A 312 -1.11 9.37 -27.22
C ASP A 312 0.23 8.65 -27.03
N GLY A 313 0.88 8.84 -25.87
CA GLY A 313 2.23 8.34 -25.56
C GLY A 313 2.30 7.07 -24.73
N TRP A 314 1.20 6.34 -24.54
CA TRP A 314 1.16 5.18 -23.66
C TRP A 314 2.14 4.06 -24.05
N ARG A 315 2.40 3.86 -25.34
CA ARG A 315 3.36 2.83 -25.80
C ARG A 315 4.78 3.11 -25.32
N GLU A 316 5.23 4.34 -25.44
CA GLU A 316 6.55 4.77 -24.97
C GLU A 316 6.64 4.70 -23.43
N ALA A 317 5.59 5.16 -22.74
CA ALA A 317 5.51 5.09 -21.29
C ALA A 317 5.49 3.63 -20.78
N LEU A 318 4.79 2.74 -21.48
CA LEU A 318 4.73 1.31 -21.15
C LEU A 318 6.10 0.63 -21.34
N ALA A 319 6.79 0.93 -22.46
CA ALA A 319 8.13 0.40 -22.75
C ALA A 319 9.21 0.98 -21.82
N GLY A 320 9.10 2.25 -21.45
CA GLY A 320 10.12 2.99 -20.68
C GLY A 320 10.20 2.63 -19.19
N GLY A 321 9.35 1.75 -18.65
CA GLY A 321 9.39 1.38 -17.24
C GLY A 321 9.11 2.53 -16.27
N ARG A 322 8.34 3.53 -16.68
CA ARG A 322 8.12 4.81 -15.98
C ARG A 322 7.53 4.66 -14.57
N PHE A 323 6.79 3.58 -14.29
CA PHE A 323 6.07 3.40 -13.03
C PHE A 323 6.71 2.34 -12.13
N PRO A 324 6.83 2.56 -10.80
CA PRO A 324 7.39 1.58 -9.89
C PRO A 324 6.39 0.48 -9.56
N GLY A 325 6.84 -0.76 -9.66
CA GLY A 325 6.09 -1.94 -9.23
C GLY A 325 5.00 -2.39 -10.21
N VAL A 326 4.89 -3.70 -10.38
CA VAL A 326 4.09 -4.36 -11.41
C VAL A 326 2.60 -4.03 -11.28
N HIS A 327 2.06 -4.17 -10.09
CA HIS A 327 0.62 -4.05 -9.83
C HIS A 327 0.08 -2.61 -9.98
N ARG A 328 0.92 -1.61 -9.72
CA ARG A 328 0.53 -0.20 -9.75
C ARG A 328 0.71 0.45 -11.11
N ARG A 329 1.62 -0.08 -11.92
CA ARG A 329 1.88 0.38 -13.29
C ARG A 329 0.67 0.15 -14.20
N GLU A 330 0.11 -1.05 -14.16
CA GLU A 330 -1.03 -1.44 -14.99
C GLU A 330 -2.29 -0.66 -14.65
N LEU A 331 -2.51 -0.39 -13.36
CA LEU A 331 -3.64 0.42 -12.92
C LEU A 331 -3.74 1.77 -13.67
N THR A 332 -2.61 2.45 -13.86
CA THR A 332 -2.57 3.71 -14.60
C THR A 332 -3.06 3.53 -16.04
N PHE A 333 -2.58 2.49 -16.72
CA PHE A 333 -2.96 2.23 -18.10
C PHE A 333 -4.40 1.67 -18.23
N LEU A 334 -4.88 0.92 -17.23
CA LEU A 334 -6.28 0.49 -17.18
C LEU A 334 -7.23 1.70 -17.02
N VAL A 335 -6.87 2.68 -16.20
CA VAL A 335 -7.63 3.94 -16.12
C VAL A 335 -7.61 4.70 -17.44
N VAL A 336 -6.47 4.77 -18.13
CA VAL A 336 -6.39 5.37 -19.48
C VAL A 336 -7.30 4.63 -20.46
N ALA A 337 -7.28 3.29 -20.48
CA ALA A 337 -8.17 2.48 -21.33
C ALA A 337 -9.66 2.75 -21.05
N ARG A 338 -10.05 2.87 -19.77
CA ARG A 338 -11.42 3.23 -19.36
C ARG A 338 -11.81 4.63 -19.84
N ILE A 339 -10.92 5.60 -19.76
CA ILE A 339 -11.17 6.96 -20.27
C ILE A 339 -11.31 6.97 -21.80
N LEU A 340 -10.48 6.21 -22.51
CA LEU A 340 -10.61 6.05 -23.97
C LEU A 340 -11.96 5.45 -24.35
N LEU A 341 -12.42 4.41 -23.61
CA LEU A 341 -13.74 3.81 -23.80
C LEU A 341 -14.87 4.82 -23.54
N ALA A 342 -14.80 5.57 -22.44
CA ALA A 342 -15.79 6.60 -22.12
C ALA A 342 -15.85 7.72 -23.18
N ARG A 343 -14.74 8.01 -23.87
CA ARG A 343 -14.68 8.96 -24.98
C ARG A 343 -15.13 8.38 -26.33
N GLY A 344 -15.45 7.08 -26.38
CA GLY A 344 -15.82 6.38 -27.61
C GLY A 344 -14.62 6.01 -28.51
N ASP A 345 -13.37 6.25 -28.07
CA ASP A 345 -12.17 5.82 -28.81
C ASP A 345 -11.86 4.34 -28.53
N THR A 346 -12.77 3.49 -28.98
CA THR A 346 -12.67 2.03 -28.80
C THR A 346 -11.47 1.43 -29.53
N GLY A 347 -11.00 2.07 -30.61
CA GLY A 347 -9.84 1.61 -31.38
C GLY A 347 -8.54 1.74 -30.58
N ALA A 348 -8.28 2.95 -30.04
CA ALA A 348 -7.12 3.20 -29.19
C ALA A 348 -7.18 2.37 -27.89
N ALA A 349 -8.36 2.27 -27.26
CA ALA A 349 -8.54 1.46 -26.06
C ALA A 349 -8.16 -0.01 -26.31
N ARG A 350 -8.64 -0.63 -27.38
CA ARG A 350 -8.32 -2.02 -27.72
C ARG A 350 -6.86 -2.24 -28.06
N ALA A 351 -6.20 -1.26 -28.72
CA ALA A 351 -4.77 -1.36 -28.98
C ALA A 351 -3.95 -1.35 -27.67
N LEU A 352 -4.30 -0.47 -26.71
CA LEU A 352 -3.69 -0.44 -25.39
C LEU A 352 -3.95 -1.73 -24.61
N LEU A 353 -5.21 -2.22 -24.59
CA LEU A 353 -5.60 -3.45 -23.90
C LEU A 353 -4.88 -4.68 -24.46
N ALA A 354 -4.65 -4.75 -25.79
CA ALA A 354 -3.90 -5.85 -26.38
C ALA A 354 -2.43 -5.88 -25.93
N ASP A 355 -1.78 -4.71 -25.84
CA ASP A 355 -0.40 -4.61 -25.36
C ASP A 355 -0.30 -4.94 -23.86
N LEU A 356 -1.29 -4.51 -23.05
CA LEU A 356 -1.38 -4.85 -21.63
C LEU A 356 -1.62 -6.35 -21.41
N LEU A 357 -2.51 -6.96 -22.20
CA LEU A 357 -2.79 -8.40 -22.11
C LEU A 357 -1.53 -9.22 -22.40
N ALA A 358 -0.84 -8.91 -23.50
CA ALA A 358 0.40 -9.58 -23.86
C ALA A 358 1.49 -9.43 -22.80
N LEU A 359 1.55 -8.28 -22.11
CA LEU A 359 2.47 -8.05 -21.01
C LEU A 359 2.07 -8.91 -19.79
N ALA A 360 0.78 -8.88 -19.39
CA ALA A 360 0.26 -9.61 -18.25
C ALA A 360 0.39 -11.16 -18.43
N GLU A 361 0.17 -11.65 -19.64
CA GLU A 361 0.38 -13.07 -19.98
C GLU A 361 1.84 -13.49 -19.82
N ARG A 362 2.78 -12.73 -20.39
CA ARG A 362 4.22 -13.03 -20.28
C ARG A 362 4.72 -13.08 -18.85
N SER A 363 4.18 -12.22 -17.98
CA SER A 363 4.60 -12.11 -16.58
C SER A 363 3.73 -12.94 -15.63
N GLY A 364 2.73 -13.69 -16.13
CA GLY A 364 1.86 -14.52 -15.32
C GLY A 364 0.93 -13.72 -14.37
N ARG A 365 0.57 -12.47 -14.72
CA ARG A 365 -0.30 -11.61 -13.90
C ARG A 365 -1.77 -11.85 -14.22
N VAL A 366 -2.33 -12.87 -13.60
CA VAL A 366 -3.70 -13.30 -13.82
C VAL A 366 -4.71 -12.22 -13.44
N HIS A 367 -4.49 -11.48 -12.35
CA HIS A 367 -5.38 -10.38 -11.96
C HIS A 367 -5.51 -9.34 -13.08
N SER A 368 -4.39 -8.88 -13.63
CA SER A 368 -4.39 -7.92 -14.72
C SER A 368 -5.01 -8.47 -16.00
N GLN A 369 -4.81 -9.77 -16.29
CA GLN A 369 -5.48 -10.42 -17.43
C GLN A 369 -7.01 -10.37 -17.27
N VAL A 370 -7.51 -10.61 -16.06
CA VAL A 370 -8.97 -10.52 -15.76
C VAL A 370 -9.47 -9.10 -16.02
N GLU A 371 -8.82 -8.07 -15.46
CA GLU A 371 -9.21 -6.66 -15.65
C GLU A 371 -9.19 -6.26 -17.14
N VAL A 372 -8.12 -6.61 -17.86
CA VAL A 372 -7.98 -6.32 -19.29
C VAL A 372 -9.06 -7.00 -20.12
N LEU A 373 -9.35 -8.28 -19.87
CA LEU A 373 -10.36 -9.03 -20.61
C LEU A 373 -11.77 -8.49 -20.36
N ILE A 374 -12.06 -8.00 -19.14
CA ILE A 374 -13.32 -7.33 -18.84
C ILE A 374 -13.46 -6.04 -19.69
N LEU A 375 -12.42 -5.19 -19.71
CA LEU A 375 -12.43 -3.97 -20.51
C LEU A 375 -12.47 -4.25 -22.03
N GLU A 376 -11.77 -5.29 -22.49
CA GLU A 376 -11.83 -5.75 -23.89
C GLU A 376 -13.27 -6.21 -24.25
N SER A 377 -13.98 -6.87 -23.32
CA SER A 377 -15.37 -7.25 -23.54
C SER A 377 -16.27 -6.04 -23.72
N LEU A 378 -16.10 -4.99 -22.92
CA LEU A 378 -16.81 -3.71 -23.06
C LEU A 378 -16.47 -3.02 -24.38
N ALA A 379 -15.20 -2.96 -24.75
CA ALA A 379 -14.75 -2.37 -26.01
C ALA A 379 -15.37 -3.07 -27.23
N ARG A 380 -15.40 -4.41 -27.25
CA ARG A 380 -16.02 -5.20 -28.31
C ARG A 380 -17.53 -5.01 -28.39
N LYS A 381 -18.20 -4.99 -27.23
CA LYS A 381 -19.64 -4.69 -27.15
C LYS A 381 -19.95 -3.34 -27.76
N ALA A 382 -19.17 -2.30 -27.44
CA ALA A 382 -19.33 -0.95 -28.00
C ALA A 382 -19.16 -0.91 -29.53
N GLN A 383 -18.39 -1.85 -30.11
CA GLN A 383 -18.22 -2.02 -31.56
C GLN A 383 -19.28 -2.95 -32.19
N GLY A 384 -20.23 -3.47 -31.43
CA GLY A 384 -21.25 -4.42 -31.90
C GLY A 384 -20.78 -5.87 -32.01
N ASP A 385 -19.55 -6.19 -31.65
CA ASP A 385 -19.00 -7.56 -31.61
C ASP A 385 -19.44 -8.29 -30.33
N THR A 386 -20.72 -8.67 -30.27
CA THR A 386 -21.30 -9.37 -29.10
C THR A 386 -20.65 -10.74 -28.87
N ALA A 387 -20.30 -11.47 -29.93
CA ALA A 387 -19.69 -12.78 -29.81
C ALA A 387 -18.27 -12.69 -29.23
N GLY A 388 -17.48 -11.77 -29.73
CA GLY A 388 -16.14 -11.49 -29.20
C GLY A 388 -16.16 -10.94 -27.79
N ALA A 389 -17.15 -10.08 -27.43
CA ALA A 389 -17.35 -9.58 -26.08
C ALA A 389 -17.62 -10.72 -25.08
N LEU A 390 -18.53 -11.63 -25.39
CA LEU A 390 -18.82 -12.81 -24.56
C LEU A 390 -17.63 -13.77 -24.46
N ALA A 391 -16.85 -13.92 -25.53
CA ALA A 391 -15.63 -14.75 -25.51
C ALA A 391 -14.58 -14.18 -24.57
N ALA A 392 -14.32 -12.86 -24.62
CA ALA A 392 -13.40 -12.16 -23.71
C ALA A 392 -13.85 -12.30 -22.25
N LEU A 393 -15.16 -12.07 -21.98
CA LEU A 393 -15.70 -12.17 -20.64
C LEU A 393 -15.62 -13.60 -20.08
N ARG A 394 -15.84 -14.64 -20.89
CA ARG A 394 -15.65 -16.03 -20.47
C ARG A 394 -14.20 -16.32 -20.13
N GLY A 395 -13.25 -15.79 -20.90
CA GLY A 395 -11.82 -15.87 -20.57
C GLY A 395 -11.52 -15.28 -19.21
N ALA A 396 -12.06 -14.07 -18.95
CA ALA A 396 -11.91 -13.41 -17.63
C ALA A 396 -12.49 -14.27 -16.50
N LEU A 397 -13.70 -14.82 -16.65
CA LEU A 397 -14.37 -15.66 -15.65
C LEU A 397 -13.56 -16.93 -15.34
N THR A 398 -13.04 -17.60 -16.36
CA THR A 398 -12.21 -18.81 -16.19
C THR A 398 -10.93 -18.53 -15.39
N LEU A 399 -10.27 -17.40 -15.67
CA LEU A 399 -9.07 -16.99 -14.95
C LEU A 399 -9.37 -16.53 -13.50
N ALA A 400 -10.52 -15.95 -13.29
CA ALA A 400 -10.94 -15.38 -12.00
C ALA A 400 -11.44 -16.42 -10.99
N GLU A 401 -12.02 -17.51 -11.47
CA GLU A 401 -12.67 -18.53 -10.64
C GLU A 401 -11.78 -19.12 -9.55
N PRO A 402 -10.50 -19.55 -9.83
CA PRO A 402 -9.64 -20.12 -8.79
C PRO A 402 -9.35 -19.18 -7.61
N GLY A 403 -9.31 -17.87 -7.86
CA GLY A 403 -9.11 -16.82 -6.86
C GLY A 403 -10.41 -16.37 -6.20
N GLY A 404 -11.56 -16.69 -6.80
CA GLY A 404 -12.88 -16.27 -6.33
C GLY A 404 -13.16 -14.78 -6.52
N PHE A 405 -12.64 -14.17 -7.60
CA PHE A 405 -12.83 -12.75 -7.91
C PHE A 405 -14.30 -12.40 -8.11
N VAL A 406 -14.75 -11.36 -7.46
CA VAL A 406 -16.13 -10.85 -7.56
C VAL A 406 -16.12 -9.36 -7.85
N ARG A 407 -15.40 -8.58 -7.05
CA ARG A 407 -15.47 -7.12 -7.11
C ARG A 407 -14.91 -6.53 -8.40
N THR A 408 -13.88 -7.11 -8.96
CA THR A 408 -13.32 -6.72 -10.27
C THR A 408 -14.40 -6.71 -11.38
N PHE A 409 -15.36 -7.65 -11.34
CA PHE A 409 -16.50 -7.65 -12.28
C PHE A 409 -17.55 -6.61 -11.94
N LEU A 410 -17.87 -6.41 -10.66
CA LEU A 410 -18.83 -5.41 -10.21
C LEU A 410 -18.38 -3.99 -10.51
N ASP A 411 -17.10 -3.68 -10.25
CA ASP A 411 -16.48 -2.37 -10.48
C ASP A 411 -16.40 -2.00 -11.97
N ALA A 412 -16.58 -2.97 -12.87
CA ALA A 412 -16.65 -2.71 -14.32
C ALA A 412 -17.99 -2.12 -14.79
N GLY A 413 -18.94 -2.00 -13.89
CA GLY A 413 -20.21 -1.29 -14.11
C GLY A 413 -21.39 -2.16 -14.58
N PRO A 414 -22.56 -1.55 -14.67
CA PRO A 414 -23.82 -2.27 -14.92
C PRO A 414 -23.89 -2.93 -16.31
N GLU A 415 -23.10 -2.47 -17.26
CA GLU A 415 -23.07 -3.06 -18.61
C GLU A 415 -22.56 -4.50 -18.61
N ILE A 416 -21.68 -4.85 -17.66
CA ILE A 416 -21.15 -6.19 -17.47
C ILE A 416 -22.25 -7.13 -16.92
N ALA A 417 -23.15 -6.64 -16.06
CA ALA A 417 -24.19 -7.46 -15.42
C ALA A 417 -25.05 -8.25 -16.44
N GLY A 418 -25.41 -7.62 -17.56
CA GLY A 418 -26.16 -8.28 -18.63
C GLY A 418 -25.37 -9.39 -19.33
N MET A 419 -24.10 -9.12 -19.59
CA MET A 419 -23.20 -10.07 -20.27
C MET A 419 -22.76 -11.22 -19.35
N ILE A 420 -22.53 -10.96 -18.07
CA ILE A 420 -22.15 -12.01 -17.09
C ILE A 420 -23.22 -13.10 -17.00
N ARG A 421 -24.50 -12.76 -16.93
CA ARG A 421 -25.57 -13.76 -16.89
C ARG A 421 -25.54 -14.70 -18.11
N GLN A 422 -25.28 -14.18 -19.30
CA GLN A 422 -25.09 -14.97 -20.50
C GLN A 422 -23.80 -15.78 -20.49
N ALA A 423 -22.70 -15.19 -20.02
CA ALA A 423 -21.42 -15.84 -19.95
C ALA A 423 -21.39 -17.00 -18.94
N ILE A 424 -22.02 -16.84 -17.77
CA ILE A 424 -22.15 -17.89 -16.74
C ILE A 424 -22.83 -19.14 -17.32
N SER A 425 -23.94 -18.97 -18.03
CA SER A 425 -24.68 -20.11 -18.61
C SER A 425 -23.93 -20.86 -19.71
N ALA A 426 -22.91 -20.24 -20.30
CA ALA A 426 -22.11 -20.80 -21.40
C ALA A 426 -20.66 -21.18 -20.98
N SER A 427 -20.27 -20.89 -19.75
CA SER A 427 -18.94 -21.20 -19.21
C SER A 427 -19.04 -22.36 -18.22
N GLY A 428 -18.20 -23.35 -18.29
CA GLY A 428 -18.21 -24.49 -17.36
C GLY A 428 -17.73 -24.14 -15.93
N LEU A 429 -18.16 -22.99 -15.39
CA LEU A 429 -17.82 -22.53 -14.03
C LEU A 429 -18.45 -23.44 -12.98
N SER A 430 -17.83 -23.52 -11.81
CA SER A 430 -18.42 -24.21 -10.67
C SER A 430 -19.75 -23.55 -10.26
N PRO A 431 -20.77 -24.33 -9.87
CA PRO A 431 -22.07 -23.77 -9.47
C PRO A 431 -21.97 -22.77 -8.32
N ASP A 432 -21.01 -22.95 -7.43
CA ASP A 432 -20.82 -22.06 -6.27
C ASP A 432 -20.26 -20.69 -6.67
N TYR A 433 -19.31 -20.65 -7.59
CA TYR A 433 -18.76 -19.38 -8.08
C TYR A 433 -19.80 -18.65 -8.96
N ALA A 434 -20.47 -19.36 -9.84
CA ALA A 434 -21.54 -18.81 -10.67
C ALA A 434 -22.66 -18.19 -9.80
N ARG A 435 -23.07 -18.86 -8.71
CA ARG A 435 -24.06 -18.37 -7.77
C ARG A 435 -23.59 -17.11 -7.05
N ARG A 436 -22.36 -17.10 -6.51
CA ARG A 436 -21.79 -15.91 -5.84
C ARG A 436 -21.79 -14.69 -6.75
N LEU A 437 -21.37 -14.83 -8.00
CA LEU A 437 -21.41 -13.74 -8.97
C LEU A 437 -22.84 -13.26 -9.24
N ALA A 438 -23.77 -14.18 -9.46
CA ALA A 438 -25.16 -13.84 -9.73
C ALA A 438 -25.81 -13.12 -8.54
N GLU A 439 -25.56 -13.55 -7.33
CA GLU A 439 -26.02 -12.91 -6.08
C GLU A 439 -25.41 -11.52 -5.90
N ALA A 440 -24.11 -11.36 -6.16
CA ALA A 440 -23.41 -10.09 -6.04
C ALA A 440 -23.98 -9.02 -6.98
N PHE A 441 -24.29 -9.38 -8.23
CA PHE A 441 -24.94 -8.46 -9.17
C PHE A 441 -26.42 -8.20 -8.85
N GLY A 442 -27.07 -9.05 -8.07
CA GLY A 442 -28.45 -8.85 -7.61
C GLY A 442 -28.55 -7.97 -6.36
N THR A 443 -27.51 -7.99 -5.50
CA THR A 443 -27.47 -7.22 -4.26
C THR A 443 -26.93 -5.80 -4.44
N ASP A 444 -26.17 -5.53 -5.48
CA ASP A 444 -25.63 -4.18 -5.76
C ASP A 444 -26.73 -3.14 -6.09
N ALA A 445 -27.97 -3.58 -6.36
CA ALA A 445 -29.14 -2.70 -6.57
C ALA A 445 -29.81 -2.22 -5.27
N ALA A 446 -29.36 -2.67 -4.10
CA ALA A 446 -29.91 -2.32 -2.78
C ALA A 446 -28.82 -2.31 -1.72
N MET A 447 -27.95 -1.31 -1.75
CA MET A 447 -27.13 -0.97 -0.57
C MET A 447 -28.03 -0.27 0.44
N PRO A 448 -28.07 -0.72 1.71
CA PRO A 448 -28.75 0.06 2.75
C PRO A 448 -28.01 1.39 2.93
N GLU A 449 -28.77 2.47 2.98
CA GLU A 449 -28.32 3.85 3.26
C GLU A 449 -27.57 4.01 4.60
N GLU A 450 -27.43 2.94 5.39
CA GLU A 450 -26.82 2.90 6.72
C GLU A 450 -25.34 2.47 6.74
N ALA A 451 -24.73 2.09 5.62
CA ALA A 451 -23.32 1.67 5.57
C ALA A 451 -22.36 2.81 5.18
N ALA A 452 -22.75 4.05 5.28
CA ALA A 452 -21.82 5.17 5.38
C ALA A 452 -21.09 5.05 6.73
N VAL A 453 -20.16 4.09 6.79
CA VAL A 453 -19.14 4.08 7.84
C VAL A 453 -18.29 5.30 7.56
N ALA A 454 -18.71 6.43 8.16
CA ALA A 454 -17.85 7.58 8.27
C ALA A 454 -16.49 7.04 8.70
N MET A 455 -15.50 7.09 7.80
CA MET A 455 -14.13 7.15 8.28
C MET A 455 -14.17 8.12 9.45
N PRO A 456 -13.45 7.84 10.56
CA PRO A 456 -13.18 8.93 11.46
C PRO A 456 -12.54 9.98 10.56
N ALA A 457 -13.33 10.95 10.11
CA ALA A 457 -12.85 12.14 9.47
C ALA A 457 -11.62 12.50 10.30
N ALA A 458 -10.48 12.73 9.65
CA ALA A 458 -9.51 13.58 10.29
C ALA A 458 -10.36 14.77 10.68
N ALA A 459 -10.74 14.81 11.97
CA ALA A 459 -11.49 15.91 12.50
C ALA A 459 -10.72 17.11 11.98
N PRO A 460 -11.37 18.11 11.36
CA PRO A 460 -10.74 19.38 11.32
C PRO A 460 -10.24 19.52 12.74
N SER A 461 -8.95 19.71 12.92
CA SER A 461 -8.36 20.10 14.17
C SER A 461 -9.16 21.33 14.59
N GLN A 462 -10.31 21.10 15.23
CA GLN A 462 -10.91 22.12 16.05
C GLN A 462 -9.86 22.21 17.13
N ASP A 463 -9.05 23.26 16.99
CA ASP A 463 -8.12 23.69 18.02
C ASP A 463 -8.91 23.68 19.32
N LEU A 464 -8.78 22.60 20.07
CA LEU A 464 -9.20 22.59 21.45
C LEU A 464 -8.35 23.70 22.08
N PRO A 465 -8.92 24.60 22.82
CA PRO A 465 -8.17 25.70 23.47
C PRO A 465 -6.97 25.16 24.25
N GLU A 466 -7.01 23.89 24.63
CA GLU A 466 -5.96 23.17 25.30
C GLU A 466 -6.08 21.66 24.98
N PRO A 467 -5.01 20.99 24.42
CA PRO A 467 -5.05 19.56 24.10
C PRO A 467 -5.14 18.70 25.38
N LEU A 468 -5.80 17.54 25.27
CA LEU A 468 -5.81 16.57 26.35
C LEU A 468 -4.40 15.96 26.52
N THR A 469 -3.96 15.81 27.77
CA THR A 469 -2.73 15.09 28.09
C THR A 469 -2.90 13.59 27.85
N GLU A 470 -1.80 12.84 27.65
CA GLU A 470 -1.84 11.38 27.48
C GLU A 470 -2.63 10.71 28.61
N ARG A 471 -2.47 11.18 29.83
CA ARG A 471 -3.15 10.63 31.01
C ARG A 471 -4.66 10.91 30.98
N GLU A 472 -5.08 12.05 30.49
CA GLU A 472 -6.50 12.38 30.32
C GLU A 472 -7.13 11.54 29.21
N VAL A 473 -6.40 11.25 28.14
CA VAL A 473 -6.85 10.36 27.06
C VAL A 473 -7.00 8.91 27.59
N GLU A 474 -6.08 8.41 28.42
CA GLU A 474 -6.19 7.09 29.04
C GLU A 474 -7.42 6.98 29.95
N VAL A 475 -7.64 7.97 30.80
CA VAL A 475 -8.83 8.03 31.65
C VAL A 475 -10.09 8.06 30.80
N LEU A 476 -10.14 8.89 29.78
CA LEU A 476 -11.30 9.04 28.91
C LEU A 476 -11.64 7.75 28.16
N ARG A 477 -10.64 7.02 27.68
CA ARG A 477 -10.82 5.70 27.03
C ARG A 477 -11.44 4.68 27.97
N LEU A 478 -10.94 4.57 29.21
CA LEU A 478 -11.49 3.63 30.19
C LEU A 478 -12.93 3.99 30.60
N ILE A 479 -13.22 5.29 30.70
CA ILE A 479 -14.56 5.78 30.99
C ILE A 479 -15.52 5.52 29.82
N ALA A 480 -15.04 5.58 28.58
CA ALA A 480 -15.84 5.30 27.39
C ALA A 480 -16.25 3.83 27.26
N THR A 481 -15.47 2.89 27.84
CA THR A 481 -15.86 1.48 27.94
C THR A 481 -16.87 1.17 29.04
N GLY A 482 -17.38 2.18 29.75
CA GLY A 482 -18.40 2.03 30.79
C GLY A 482 -17.87 1.79 32.21
N LEU A 483 -16.54 1.80 32.42
CA LEU A 483 -15.94 1.57 33.75
C LEU A 483 -16.29 2.71 34.72
N SER A 484 -16.56 2.37 35.98
CA SER A 484 -16.70 3.37 37.04
C SER A 484 -15.37 4.07 37.35
N ASN A 485 -15.42 5.22 38.03
CA ASN A 485 -14.18 5.92 38.44
C ASN A 485 -13.31 5.06 39.37
N ALA A 486 -13.92 4.17 40.17
CA ALA A 486 -13.21 3.24 41.01
C ALA A 486 -12.50 2.14 40.19
N ASP A 487 -13.17 1.62 39.16
CA ASP A 487 -12.60 0.58 38.29
C ASP A 487 -11.49 1.16 37.39
N ALA A 488 -11.70 2.35 36.83
CA ALA A 488 -10.70 3.09 36.07
C ALA A 488 -9.48 3.40 36.96
N GLY A 489 -9.71 3.83 38.19
CA GLY A 489 -8.64 4.08 39.17
C GLY A 489 -7.81 2.83 39.47
N ARG A 490 -8.47 1.68 39.70
CA ARG A 490 -7.76 0.39 39.88
C ARG A 490 -6.90 0.03 38.65
N ARG A 491 -7.43 0.23 37.46
CA ARG A 491 -6.73 -0.13 36.22
C ARG A 491 -5.56 0.79 35.90
N LEU A 492 -5.61 2.04 36.35
CA LEU A 492 -4.58 3.05 36.17
C LEU A 492 -3.63 3.20 37.37
N PHE A 493 -3.83 2.40 38.43
CA PHE A 493 -3.09 2.49 39.70
C PHE A 493 -3.11 3.89 40.34
N ILE A 494 -4.28 4.56 40.30
CA ILE A 494 -4.52 5.87 40.91
C ILE A 494 -5.81 5.88 41.74
N ALA A 495 -5.91 6.81 42.68
CA ALA A 495 -7.11 6.95 43.52
C ALA A 495 -8.35 7.33 42.69
N PRO A 496 -9.57 6.87 43.04
CA PRO A 496 -10.80 7.28 42.37
C PRO A 496 -11.03 8.81 42.37
N SER A 497 -10.57 9.52 43.39
CA SER A 497 -10.56 10.98 43.47
C SER A 497 -9.67 11.63 42.40
N THR A 498 -8.55 11.00 42.07
CA THR A 498 -7.64 11.43 41.00
C THR A 498 -8.29 11.25 39.63
N VAL A 499 -9.00 10.12 39.40
CA VAL A 499 -9.80 9.92 38.19
C VAL A 499 -10.87 11.00 38.04
N LYS A 500 -11.57 11.33 39.12
CA LYS A 500 -12.57 12.41 39.13
C LYS A 500 -11.96 13.76 38.73
N LYS A 501 -10.77 14.06 39.24
CA LYS A 501 -10.07 15.32 38.91
C LYS A 501 -9.64 15.35 37.42
N HIS A 502 -9.16 14.25 36.88
CA HIS A 502 -8.90 14.13 35.45
C HIS A 502 -10.16 14.35 34.61
N LEU A 503 -11.30 13.78 35.03
CA LEU A 503 -12.57 13.98 34.33
C LEU A 503 -13.04 15.43 34.37
N GLU A 504 -12.87 16.13 35.47
CA GLU A 504 -13.17 17.57 35.57
C GLU A 504 -12.34 18.40 34.58
N ASN A 505 -11.04 18.09 34.46
CA ASN A 505 -10.15 18.73 33.49
C ASN A 505 -10.56 18.38 32.04
N ILE A 506 -10.86 17.10 31.77
CA ILE A 506 -11.35 16.64 30.46
C ILE A 506 -12.63 17.38 30.06
N TYR A 507 -13.59 17.55 31.01
CA TYR A 507 -14.83 18.27 30.73
C TYR A 507 -14.57 19.72 30.42
N ALA A 508 -13.66 20.37 31.14
CA ALA A 508 -13.28 21.77 30.88
C ALA A 508 -12.63 21.92 29.48
N LYS A 509 -11.67 21.04 29.14
CA LYS A 509 -10.97 21.10 27.86
C LYS A 509 -11.87 20.73 26.67
N LEU A 510 -12.83 19.82 26.84
CA LEU A 510 -13.79 19.42 25.81
C LEU A 510 -15.02 20.35 25.76
N GLY A 511 -15.15 21.34 26.68
CA GLY A 511 -16.32 22.22 26.74
C GLY A 511 -17.62 21.48 27.06
N THR A 512 -17.56 20.43 27.91
CA THR A 512 -18.68 19.55 28.25
C THR A 512 -19.00 19.63 29.75
N ARG A 513 -20.21 19.21 30.15
CA ARG A 513 -20.65 19.30 31.55
C ARG A 513 -20.84 17.95 32.24
N ASN A 514 -20.81 16.88 31.49
CA ASN A 514 -21.03 15.53 32.03
C ASN A 514 -20.33 14.46 31.20
N ARG A 515 -20.28 13.24 31.77
CA ARG A 515 -19.62 12.06 31.19
C ARG A 515 -20.11 11.71 29.79
N THR A 516 -21.43 11.69 29.59
CA THR A 516 -22.02 11.30 28.31
C THR A 516 -21.66 12.29 27.20
N GLN A 517 -21.72 13.58 27.50
CA GLN A 517 -21.32 14.63 26.57
C GLN A 517 -19.82 14.58 26.26
N ALA A 518 -18.98 14.31 27.27
CA ALA A 518 -17.54 14.19 27.07
C ALA A 518 -17.19 13.02 26.15
N ILE A 519 -17.82 11.86 26.34
CA ILE A 519 -17.61 10.69 25.48
C ILE A 519 -18.09 10.97 24.05
N ALA A 520 -19.28 11.55 23.89
CA ALA A 520 -19.81 11.90 22.56
C ALA A 520 -18.91 12.92 21.84
N ARG A 521 -18.45 13.97 22.56
CA ARG A 521 -17.56 14.98 21.99
C ARG A 521 -16.18 14.44 21.68
N ALA A 522 -15.65 13.55 22.53
CA ALA A 522 -14.37 12.89 22.30
C ALA A 522 -14.40 11.94 21.09
N ARG A 523 -15.50 11.23 20.88
CA ARG A 523 -15.72 10.44 19.65
C ARG A 523 -15.81 11.34 18.42
N ALA A 524 -16.57 12.43 18.50
CA ALA A 524 -16.65 13.39 17.40
C ALA A 524 -15.32 14.10 17.08
N ALA A 525 -14.43 14.24 18.09
CA ALA A 525 -13.09 14.80 17.94
C ALA A 525 -12.00 13.76 17.63
N GLY A 526 -12.35 12.46 17.42
CA GLY A 526 -11.39 11.40 17.11
C GLY A 526 -10.40 11.06 18.23
N LEU A 527 -10.74 11.35 19.48
CA LEU A 527 -9.90 11.10 20.66
C LEU A 527 -10.17 9.72 21.31
N LEU A 528 -11.27 9.06 20.89
CA LEU A 528 -11.72 7.76 21.38
C LEU A 528 -11.89 6.77 20.24
#